data_d0ce829d9079c245b9656cfef6b143bd
#
_entry.id   d0ce829d9079c245b9656cfef6b143bd
#
_cell.length_a   1.000
_cell.length_b   1.000
_cell.length_c   1.000
_cell.angle_alpha   90.00
_cell.angle_beta   90.00
_cell.angle_gamma   90.00
#
_symmetry.space_group_name_H-M   'P 1'
#
loop_
_entity.id
_entity.type
_entity.pdbx_description
1 polymer ?
#
loop_
_entity_poly.entity_id
_entity_poly.type
_entity_poly.pdbx_seq_one_letter_code
_entity_poly.pdbx_strand_id
1 'polypeptide(L)'
;MWHDQALYKEPAGGFTPWHTDQQYWPMASSLCVTAWIPLHAVPLDRGPLSFGRGSHLKRIGRELEISDESERIIREAIREQGVVEVTEPYGLGDVSFHLGWTLHRAGPNTTTESRRVHTVIFMDVDMRLAAPKTANERNDHAAWTPATRVGEIMDDPLNPVLYERPATG
;
A
#
# COMPACT_ATOMS: atom_id res chain seq x y z
N MET A 1 3.28 -1.12 14.02
CA MET A 1 3.66 -0.70 12.64
C MET A 1 4.12 -1.94 11.88
N TRP A 2 3.75 -2.08 10.60
CA TRP A 2 4.27 -3.18 9.77
C TRP A 2 5.70 -2.86 9.32
N HIS A 3 5.87 -1.94 8.42
CA HIS A 3 7.16 -1.38 8.01
C HIS A 3 6.97 0.00 7.37
N ASP A 4 8.06 0.63 6.99
CA ASP A 4 8.08 1.87 6.23
C ASP A 4 8.94 1.72 4.96
N GLN A 5 8.78 2.64 4.01
CA GLN A 5 9.54 2.64 2.76
C GLN A 5 9.84 4.06 2.29
N ALA A 6 11.03 4.26 1.75
CA ALA A 6 11.38 5.44 0.97
C ALA A 6 11.17 5.13 -0.53
N LEU A 7 10.24 5.82 -1.17
CA LEU A 7 9.88 5.60 -2.56
C LEU A 7 10.36 6.75 -3.45
N TYR A 8 11.12 6.42 -4.47
CA TYR A 8 11.59 7.36 -5.48
C TYR A 8 10.97 7.03 -6.84
N LYS A 9 10.54 8.07 -7.56
CA LYS A 9 10.22 7.97 -8.98
C LYS A 9 11.06 9.01 -9.71
N GLU A 10 12.03 8.52 -10.46
CA GLU A 10 12.99 9.37 -11.18
C GLU A 10 12.31 10.20 -12.29
N PRO A 11 12.95 11.28 -12.78
CA PRO A 11 12.52 11.94 -14.00
C PRO A 11 12.36 10.94 -15.15
N ALA A 12 11.31 11.09 -15.94
CA ALA A 12 10.88 10.13 -16.97
C ALA A 12 10.57 8.71 -16.44
N GLY A 13 10.46 8.54 -15.13
CA GLY A 13 10.04 7.28 -14.52
C GLY A 13 8.63 6.89 -14.95
N GLY A 14 8.44 5.62 -15.32
CA GLY A 14 7.20 5.07 -15.83
C GLY A 14 6.06 5.06 -14.79
N PHE A 15 4.91 4.60 -15.20
CA PHE A 15 3.77 4.40 -14.30
C PHE A 15 3.99 3.18 -13.39
N THR A 16 3.31 3.16 -12.24
CA THR A 16 3.15 1.99 -11.39
C THR A 16 1.77 1.41 -11.67
N PRO A 17 1.65 0.13 -12.10
CA PRO A 17 0.38 -0.51 -12.42
C PRO A 17 -0.62 -0.51 -11.27
N TRP A 18 -1.91 -0.70 -11.59
CA TRP A 18 -2.95 -0.96 -10.60
C TRP A 18 -2.62 -2.19 -9.77
N HIS A 19 -2.68 -2.05 -8.45
CA HIS A 19 -2.44 -3.13 -7.49
C HIS A 19 -3.12 -2.84 -6.15
N THR A 20 -3.03 -3.81 -5.25
CA THR A 20 -3.34 -3.67 -3.83
C THR A 20 -2.10 -4.06 -3.03
N ASP A 21 -1.82 -3.38 -1.93
CA ASP A 21 -0.63 -3.68 -1.11
C ASP A 21 -0.77 -5.00 -0.35
N GLN A 22 -1.96 -5.26 0.19
CA GLN A 22 -2.17 -6.37 1.12
C GLN A 22 -1.95 -7.75 0.52
N GLN A 23 -1.95 -7.89 -0.81
CA GLN A 23 -1.60 -9.15 -1.47
C GLN A 23 -0.16 -9.62 -1.22
N TYR A 24 0.72 -8.71 -0.80
CA TYR A 24 2.12 -8.99 -0.48
C TYR A 24 2.33 -9.33 0.99
N TRP A 25 1.35 -9.04 1.85
CA TRP A 25 1.49 -9.10 3.30
C TRP A 25 0.81 -10.32 3.90
N PRO A 26 1.54 -11.16 4.67
CA PRO A 26 0.98 -12.33 5.34
C PRO A 26 0.18 -11.95 6.60
N MET A 27 -0.80 -11.06 6.45
CA MET A 27 -1.64 -10.57 7.53
C MET A 27 -2.95 -11.35 7.61
N ALA A 28 -3.34 -11.76 8.82
CA ALA A 28 -4.55 -12.55 9.05
C ALA A 28 -5.85 -11.74 8.94
N SER A 29 -5.78 -10.41 8.94
CA SER A 29 -6.93 -9.52 8.80
C SER A 29 -6.64 -8.35 7.85
N SER A 30 -7.68 -7.57 7.52
CA SER A 30 -7.55 -6.36 6.69
C SER A 30 -7.40 -5.07 7.51
N LEU A 31 -7.08 -5.18 8.79
CA LEU A 31 -6.91 -4.04 9.69
C LEU A 31 -5.50 -3.43 9.52
N CYS A 32 -5.25 -2.94 8.34
CA CYS A 32 -4.00 -2.24 8.00
C CYS A 32 -4.29 -1.03 7.10
N VAL A 33 -3.43 -0.03 7.21
CA VAL A 33 -3.53 1.22 6.44
C VAL A 33 -2.15 1.76 6.11
N THR A 34 -1.96 2.18 4.87
CA THR A 34 -0.74 2.85 4.41
C THR A 34 -0.94 4.37 4.47
N ALA A 35 -0.03 5.07 5.14
CA ALA A 35 0.15 6.51 4.99
C ALA A 35 1.15 6.76 3.85
N TRP A 36 0.76 7.57 2.87
CA TRP A 36 1.63 7.99 1.77
C TRP A 36 1.94 9.48 1.94
N ILE A 37 3.20 9.78 2.23
CA ILE A 37 3.69 11.07 2.73
C ILE A 37 4.68 11.65 1.72
N PRO A 38 4.25 12.53 0.81
CA PRO A 38 5.17 13.18 -0.10
C PRO A 38 6.10 14.14 0.66
N LEU A 39 7.39 14.12 0.31
CA LEU A 39 8.41 14.97 0.95
C LEU A 39 8.56 16.33 0.25
N HIS A 40 7.71 16.61 -0.72
CA HIS A 40 7.57 17.87 -1.46
C HIS A 40 6.22 17.88 -2.18
N ALA A 41 5.84 19.00 -2.79
CA ALA A 41 4.63 19.05 -3.62
C ALA A 41 4.72 18.07 -4.79
N VAL A 42 3.63 17.33 -5.04
CA VAL A 42 3.50 16.36 -6.13
C VAL A 42 2.32 16.76 -7.02
N PRO A 43 2.56 17.59 -8.05
CA PRO A 43 1.55 17.92 -9.04
C PRO A 43 1.20 16.71 -9.91
N LEU A 44 0.15 16.79 -10.71
CA LEU A 44 -0.37 15.65 -11.48
C LEU A 44 0.64 15.04 -12.46
N ASP A 45 1.55 15.84 -13.01
CA ASP A 45 2.59 15.43 -13.95
C ASP A 45 3.81 14.76 -13.27
N ARG A 46 3.90 14.81 -11.91
CA ARG A 46 4.95 14.14 -11.13
C ARG A 46 4.52 12.75 -10.62
N GLY A 47 3.37 12.24 -11.07
CA GLY A 47 2.88 10.90 -10.78
C GLY A 47 2.41 10.70 -9.34
N PRO A 48 1.40 11.45 -8.86
CA PRO A 48 0.74 11.18 -7.61
C PRO A 48 0.01 9.83 -7.65
N LEU A 49 -0.50 9.37 -6.49
CA LEU A 49 -1.36 8.20 -6.46
C LEU A 49 -2.73 8.49 -7.07
N SER A 50 -3.23 7.50 -7.79
CA SER A 50 -4.63 7.37 -8.18
C SER A 50 -5.26 6.24 -7.38
N PHE A 51 -6.46 6.42 -6.87
CA PHE A 51 -7.19 5.45 -6.07
C PHE A 51 -8.48 5.01 -6.74
N GLY A 52 -8.80 3.72 -6.68
CA GLY A 52 -10.15 3.22 -6.93
C GLY A 52 -11.02 3.45 -5.68
N ARG A 53 -11.89 4.47 -5.70
CA ARG A 53 -12.71 4.81 -4.54
C ARG A 53 -13.60 3.64 -4.12
N GLY A 54 -13.51 3.20 -2.85
CA GLY A 54 -14.28 2.10 -2.29
C GLY A 54 -13.90 0.70 -2.79
N SER A 55 -12.82 0.56 -3.55
CA SER A 55 -12.38 -0.73 -4.13
C SER A 55 -11.97 -1.77 -3.09
N HIS A 56 -11.56 -1.35 -1.88
CA HIS A 56 -11.26 -2.27 -0.77
C HIS A 56 -12.46 -3.15 -0.38
N LEU A 57 -13.69 -2.73 -0.68
CA LEU A 57 -14.92 -3.51 -0.47
C LEU A 57 -15.19 -4.51 -1.59
N LYS A 58 -14.42 -4.46 -2.67
CA LYS A 58 -14.56 -5.32 -3.84
C LYS A 58 -13.41 -6.34 -3.91
N ARG A 59 -13.64 -7.47 -4.58
CA ARG A 59 -12.60 -8.49 -4.77
C ARG A 59 -11.99 -8.39 -6.17
N ILE A 60 -11.36 -7.24 -6.44
CA ILE A 60 -10.70 -6.97 -7.73
C ILE A 60 -9.19 -7.13 -7.56
N GLY A 61 -8.56 -7.97 -8.37
CA GLY A 61 -7.11 -8.05 -8.51
C GLY A 61 -6.33 -8.53 -7.29
N ARG A 62 -6.99 -9.13 -6.29
CA ARG A 62 -6.35 -9.51 -5.02
C ARG A 62 -5.28 -10.61 -5.15
N GLU A 63 -5.30 -11.35 -6.26
CA GLU A 63 -4.36 -12.42 -6.57
C GLU A 63 -3.35 -12.02 -7.67
N LEU A 64 -3.41 -10.77 -8.14
CA LEU A 64 -2.58 -10.31 -9.25
C LEU A 64 -1.36 -9.53 -8.75
N GLU A 65 -0.18 -10.05 -9.02
CA GLU A 65 1.07 -9.31 -8.80
C GLU A 65 1.19 -8.13 -9.76
N ILE A 66 1.95 -7.09 -9.36
CA ILE A 66 2.18 -5.89 -10.18
C ILE A 66 2.80 -6.29 -11.52
N SER A 67 2.10 -5.98 -12.62
CA SER A 67 2.53 -6.26 -13.99
C SER A 67 1.70 -5.46 -14.99
N ASP A 68 2.10 -5.43 -16.25
CA ASP A 68 1.28 -4.87 -17.34
C ASP A 68 -0.04 -5.63 -17.50
N GLU A 69 -0.03 -6.92 -17.24
CA GLU A 69 -1.24 -7.74 -17.28
C GLU A 69 -2.20 -7.40 -16.13
N SER A 70 -1.69 -7.18 -14.90
CA SER A 70 -2.52 -6.72 -13.79
C SER A 70 -3.14 -5.34 -14.08
N GLU A 71 -2.38 -4.43 -14.68
CA GLU A 71 -2.88 -3.13 -15.11
C GLU A 71 -4.09 -3.28 -16.06
N ARG A 72 -3.97 -4.14 -17.07
CA ARG A 72 -5.03 -4.38 -18.05
C ARG A 72 -6.28 -4.97 -17.40
N ILE A 73 -6.12 -6.05 -16.63
CA ILE A 73 -7.24 -6.77 -16.01
C ILE A 73 -7.94 -5.90 -14.98
N ILE A 74 -7.19 -5.24 -14.10
CA ILE A 74 -7.77 -4.40 -13.04
C ILE A 74 -8.46 -3.18 -13.64
N ARG A 75 -7.89 -2.54 -14.66
CA ARG A 75 -8.52 -1.40 -15.34
C ARG A 75 -9.86 -1.79 -15.97
N GLU A 76 -9.95 -2.96 -16.59
CA GLU A 76 -11.21 -3.46 -17.13
C GLU A 76 -12.25 -3.71 -16.03
N ALA A 77 -11.86 -4.37 -14.94
CA ALA A 77 -12.73 -4.62 -13.80
C ALA A 77 -13.19 -3.33 -13.08
N ILE A 78 -12.32 -2.32 -12.97
CA ILE A 78 -12.66 -0.98 -12.47
C ILE A 78 -13.80 -0.38 -13.30
N ARG A 79 -13.67 -0.44 -14.63
CA ARG A 79 -14.69 0.09 -15.55
C ARG A 79 -16.01 -0.67 -15.47
N GLU A 80 -15.96 -2.01 -15.50
CA GLU A 80 -17.14 -2.88 -15.45
C GLU A 80 -17.91 -2.75 -14.14
N GLN A 81 -17.21 -2.61 -13.03
CA GLN A 81 -17.81 -2.50 -11.69
C GLN A 81 -18.12 -1.05 -11.28
N GLY A 82 -17.93 -0.08 -12.16
CA GLY A 82 -18.21 1.34 -11.91
C GLY A 82 -17.39 1.93 -10.75
N VAL A 83 -16.14 1.49 -10.58
CA VAL A 83 -15.25 2.05 -9.57
C VAL A 83 -14.75 3.41 -10.06
N VAL A 84 -14.92 4.45 -9.26
CA VAL A 84 -14.46 5.80 -9.59
C VAL A 84 -12.98 5.92 -9.29
N GLU A 85 -12.18 6.24 -10.31
CA GLU A 85 -10.78 6.62 -10.16
C GLU A 85 -10.69 8.08 -9.67
N VAL A 86 -9.87 8.30 -8.65
CA VAL A 86 -9.60 9.63 -8.07
C VAL A 86 -8.10 9.86 -8.04
N THR A 87 -7.66 10.98 -8.63
CA THR A 87 -6.26 11.42 -8.63
C THR A 87 -6.23 12.89 -8.26
N GLU A 88 -5.53 13.21 -7.19
CA GLU A 88 -5.37 14.59 -6.72
C GLU A 88 -3.88 14.94 -6.60
N PRO A 89 -3.50 16.19 -6.83
CA PRO A 89 -2.15 16.65 -6.53
C PRO A 89 -1.96 16.73 -5.01
N TYR A 90 -0.72 16.70 -4.55
CA TYR A 90 -0.37 16.88 -3.15
C TYR A 90 0.44 18.16 -2.97
N GLY A 91 0.07 18.98 -1.99
CA GLY A 91 0.92 20.03 -1.44
C GLY A 91 1.95 19.44 -0.45
N LEU A 92 2.94 20.25 -0.06
CA LEU A 92 3.83 19.87 1.04
C LEU A 92 3.03 19.86 2.35
N GLY A 93 3.09 18.73 3.05
CA GLY A 93 2.33 18.49 4.28
C GLY A 93 1.04 17.70 4.08
N ASP A 94 0.60 17.49 2.85
CA ASP A 94 -0.52 16.59 2.56
C ASP A 94 -0.11 15.14 2.78
N VAL A 95 -1.05 14.33 3.24
CA VAL A 95 -0.89 12.88 3.43
C VAL A 95 -2.15 12.18 2.96
N SER A 96 -2.02 11.10 2.22
CA SER A 96 -3.15 10.21 1.95
C SER A 96 -3.06 8.93 2.77
N PHE A 97 -4.22 8.37 3.12
CA PHE A 97 -4.35 7.07 3.78
C PHE A 97 -5.18 6.14 2.94
N HIS A 98 -4.71 4.92 2.74
CA HIS A 98 -5.46 3.88 2.05
C HIS A 98 -5.34 2.53 2.74
N LEU A 99 -6.46 1.79 2.79
CA LEU A 99 -6.50 0.43 3.33
C LEU A 99 -5.74 -0.53 2.41
N GLY A 100 -5.17 -1.60 2.95
CA GLY A 100 -4.33 -2.53 2.21
C GLY A 100 -4.96 -3.12 0.94
N TRP A 101 -6.29 -3.30 0.92
CA TRP A 101 -7.04 -3.76 -0.26
C TRP A 101 -7.57 -2.64 -1.16
N THR A 102 -7.20 -1.39 -0.94
CA THR A 102 -7.55 -0.31 -1.85
C THR A 102 -6.73 -0.39 -3.12
N LEU A 103 -7.40 -0.53 -4.26
CA LEU A 103 -6.74 -0.43 -5.55
C LEU A 103 -6.13 0.95 -5.72
N HIS A 104 -4.85 0.98 -6.06
CA HIS A 104 -4.15 2.22 -6.36
C HIS A 104 -3.08 1.99 -7.42
N ARG A 105 -2.65 3.08 -8.02
CA ARG A 105 -1.59 3.16 -9.02
C ARG A 105 -0.87 4.49 -8.91
N ALA A 106 0.23 4.68 -9.63
CA ALA A 106 0.83 6.00 -9.78
C ALA A 106 1.12 6.29 -11.25
N GLY A 107 0.79 7.50 -11.71
CA GLY A 107 1.15 7.97 -13.03
C GLY A 107 2.66 8.05 -13.27
N PRO A 108 3.10 8.29 -14.51
CA PRO A 108 4.50 8.55 -14.80
C PRO A 108 4.94 9.88 -14.18
N ASN A 109 6.24 10.02 -13.95
CA ASN A 109 6.85 11.31 -13.64
C ASN A 109 7.38 11.93 -14.93
N THR A 110 6.68 12.92 -15.47
CA THR A 110 7.07 13.62 -16.70
C THR A 110 7.86 14.89 -16.45
N THR A 111 8.16 15.17 -15.17
CA THR A 111 8.95 16.35 -14.74
C THR A 111 10.45 16.06 -14.78
N THR A 112 11.26 17.09 -14.54
CA THR A 112 12.72 17.00 -14.46
C THR A 112 13.25 16.72 -13.06
N GLU A 113 12.36 16.57 -12.07
CA GLU A 113 12.73 16.32 -10.68
C GLU A 113 12.17 14.98 -10.18
N SER A 114 12.92 14.28 -9.34
CA SER A 114 12.46 13.04 -8.71
C SER A 114 11.27 13.29 -7.79
N ARG A 115 10.28 12.39 -7.80
CA ARG A 115 9.26 12.31 -6.77
C ARG A 115 9.78 11.50 -5.59
N ARG A 116 9.80 12.10 -4.41
CA ARG A 116 10.28 11.49 -3.16
C ARG A 116 9.13 11.38 -2.17
N VAL A 117 8.92 10.18 -1.67
CA VAL A 117 7.83 9.86 -0.76
C VAL A 117 8.32 8.95 0.34
N HIS A 118 7.80 9.15 1.53
CA HIS A 118 7.89 8.19 2.63
C HIS A 118 6.54 7.53 2.84
N THR A 119 6.51 6.21 2.98
CA THR A 119 5.29 5.48 3.34
C THR A 119 5.46 4.80 4.68
N VAL A 120 4.40 4.79 5.48
CA VAL A 120 4.34 4.04 6.73
C VAL A 120 3.12 3.15 6.70
N ILE A 121 3.30 1.87 6.89
CA ILE A 121 2.21 0.90 6.93
C ILE A 121 1.90 0.58 8.39
N PHE A 122 0.70 0.96 8.81
CA PHE A 122 0.16 0.65 10.12
C PHE A 122 -0.66 -0.63 10.07
N MET A 123 -0.63 -1.41 11.12
CA MET A 123 -1.47 -2.58 11.32
C MET A 123 -2.07 -2.56 12.72
N ASP A 124 -3.16 -3.28 12.91
CA ASP A 124 -3.78 -3.49 14.22
C ASP A 124 -2.76 -4.09 15.21
N VAL A 125 -2.85 -3.71 16.48
CA VAL A 125 -1.93 -4.19 17.53
C VAL A 125 -2.06 -5.70 17.75
N ASP A 126 -3.25 -6.26 17.51
CA ASP A 126 -3.53 -7.69 17.61
C ASP A 126 -3.38 -8.42 16.25
N MET A 127 -2.75 -7.78 15.26
CA MET A 127 -2.52 -8.40 13.96
C MET A 127 -1.75 -9.70 14.11
N ARG A 128 -2.26 -10.78 13.50
CA ARG A 128 -1.62 -12.11 13.52
C ARG A 128 -0.98 -12.43 12.17
N LEU A 129 0.11 -13.17 12.24
CA LEU A 129 0.77 -13.67 11.05
C LEU A 129 -0.06 -14.80 10.42
N ALA A 130 -0.53 -14.60 9.20
CA ALA A 130 -1.13 -15.66 8.40
C ALA A 130 -0.04 -16.58 7.80
N ALA A 131 -0.40 -17.82 7.48
CA ALA A 131 0.52 -18.69 6.75
C ALA A 131 0.84 -18.10 5.36
N PRO A 132 2.11 -17.78 5.06
CA PRO A 132 2.48 -17.20 3.78
C PRO A 132 2.21 -18.15 2.61
N LYS A 133 1.47 -17.70 1.60
CA LYS A 133 1.03 -18.49 0.43
C LYS A 133 1.91 -18.24 -0.79
N THR A 134 2.36 -17.01 -0.99
CA THR A 134 3.15 -16.61 -2.15
C THR A 134 4.63 -16.46 -1.80
N ALA A 135 5.50 -16.32 -2.81
CA ALA A 135 6.91 -16.00 -2.59
C ALA A 135 7.08 -14.61 -1.94
N ASN A 136 6.26 -13.65 -2.35
CA ASN A 136 6.29 -12.29 -1.81
C ASN A 136 5.92 -12.28 -0.32
N GLU A 137 4.82 -12.96 0.07
CA GLU A 137 4.44 -13.09 1.50
C GLU A 137 5.54 -13.77 2.34
N ARG A 138 6.24 -14.77 1.78
CA ARG A 138 7.39 -15.39 2.48
C ARG A 138 8.56 -14.45 2.64
N ASN A 139 8.86 -13.66 1.61
CA ASN A 139 9.92 -12.66 1.65
C ASN A 139 9.62 -11.57 2.68
N ASP A 140 8.38 -11.10 2.70
CA ASP A 140 7.93 -10.08 3.65
C ASP A 140 7.92 -10.59 5.09
N HIS A 141 7.50 -11.86 5.31
CA HIS A 141 7.63 -12.50 6.62
C HIS A 141 9.10 -12.52 7.08
N ALA A 142 9.99 -12.98 6.21
CA ALA A 142 11.41 -13.07 6.55
C ALA A 142 12.09 -11.70 6.77
N ALA A 143 11.61 -10.65 6.09
CA ALA A 143 12.18 -9.31 6.17
C ALA A 143 11.65 -8.49 7.34
N TRP A 144 10.35 -8.59 7.65
CA TRP A 144 9.68 -7.61 8.49
C TRP A 144 9.13 -8.17 9.81
N THR A 145 9.04 -9.50 9.96
CA THR A 145 8.57 -10.15 11.21
C THR A 145 9.18 -11.54 11.38
N PRO A 146 10.52 -11.69 11.25
CA PRO A 146 11.20 -12.99 11.17
C PRO A 146 11.06 -13.84 12.43
N ALA A 147 10.86 -13.24 13.60
CA ALA A 147 10.70 -13.98 14.86
C ALA A 147 9.26 -14.44 15.13
N THR A 148 8.27 -13.89 14.40
CA THR A 148 6.85 -14.23 14.60
C THR A 148 6.52 -15.57 13.96
N ARG A 149 5.80 -16.45 14.66
CA ARG A 149 5.28 -17.71 14.10
C ARG A 149 3.88 -17.52 13.55
N VAL A 150 3.52 -18.37 12.59
CA VAL A 150 2.16 -18.38 12.02
C VAL A 150 1.11 -18.55 13.13
N GLY A 151 0.12 -17.66 13.13
CA GLY A 151 -0.95 -17.59 14.13
C GLY A 151 -0.64 -16.73 15.36
N GLU A 152 0.61 -16.36 15.60
CA GLU A 152 0.99 -15.45 16.69
C GLU A 152 0.76 -13.99 16.31
N ILE A 153 0.69 -13.11 17.34
CA ILE A 153 0.64 -11.66 17.15
C ILE A 153 1.98 -11.20 16.55
N MET A 154 1.91 -10.26 15.63
CA MET A 154 3.07 -9.68 14.95
C MET A 154 3.71 -8.60 15.83
N ASP A 155 4.39 -9.04 16.87
CA ASP A 155 5.07 -8.21 17.89
C ASP A 155 6.60 -8.33 17.83
N ASP A 156 7.14 -8.69 16.68
CA ASP A 156 8.59 -8.70 16.42
C ASP A 156 9.21 -7.33 16.80
N PRO A 157 10.45 -7.26 17.24
CA PRO A 157 11.15 -5.99 17.46
C PRO A 157 11.13 -5.04 16.25
N LEU A 158 10.94 -5.55 15.05
CA LEU A 158 10.73 -4.75 13.83
C LEU A 158 9.30 -4.19 13.69
N ASN A 159 8.36 -4.65 14.51
CA ASN A 159 6.95 -4.23 14.48
C ASN A 159 6.57 -3.42 15.74
N PRO A 160 7.14 -2.24 15.98
CA PRO A 160 6.89 -1.49 17.21
C PRO A 160 5.43 -1.07 17.32
N VAL A 161 4.89 -1.17 18.56
CA VAL A 161 3.61 -0.56 18.90
C VAL A 161 3.79 0.95 18.98
N LEU A 162 3.07 1.70 18.14
CA LEU A 162 3.17 3.16 18.08
C LEU A 162 2.08 3.85 18.91
N TYR A 163 0.95 3.19 19.10
CA TYR A 163 -0.17 3.70 19.87
C TYR A 163 -1.00 2.57 20.45
N GLU A 164 -1.34 2.69 21.72
CA GLU A 164 -2.34 1.86 22.40
C GLU A 164 -3.44 2.76 22.95
N ARG A 165 -4.68 2.35 22.75
CA ARG A 165 -5.80 3.07 23.36
C ARG A 165 -5.70 2.95 24.87
N PRO A 166 -5.72 4.05 25.63
CA PRO A 166 -5.82 3.96 27.09
C PRO A 166 -7.02 3.12 27.50
N ALA A 167 -6.83 2.25 28.49
CA ALA A 167 -7.95 1.50 29.06
C ALA A 167 -9.01 2.50 29.54
N THR A 168 -10.23 2.39 29.01
CA THR A 168 -11.38 3.15 29.53
C THR A 168 -11.69 2.58 30.91
N GLY A 169 -11.35 3.34 31.95
CA GLY A 169 -11.71 3.01 33.33
C GLY A 169 -13.24 3.03 33.55
#